data_bd15d16ce18ed9836ffae61e9cc88795
#
_entry.id   bd15d16ce18ed9836ffae61e9cc88795
#
_cell.length_a   1.000
_cell.length_b   1.000
_cell.length_c   1.000
_cell.angle_alpha   90.00
_cell.angle_beta   90.00
_cell.angle_gamma   90.00
#
_symmetry.space_group_name_H-M   'P 1'
#
loop_
_entity.id
_entity.type
_entity.pdbx_description
1 polymer ?
#
loop_
_entity_poly.entity_id
_entity_poly.type
_entity_poly.pdbx_seq_one_letter_code
_entity_poly.pdbx_strand_id
1 'polypeptide(L)' 'NQYHETKAVKKTLTIPSWLNDRAIARGINFSQTLQEALIQKLQGN' A
#
# COMPACT_ATOMS: atom_id res chain seq x y z
N ASN A 1 10.48 -19.54 -3.14
CA ASN A 1 10.89 -18.41 -3.68
C ASN A 1 10.78 -17.27 -2.69
N GLN A 2 11.30 -16.19 -3.05
CA GLN A 2 11.44 -15.10 -2.10
C GLN A 2 10.14 -14.54 -1.59
N TYR A 3 9.04 -14.90 -2.19
CA TYR A 3 7.77 -14.34 -1.79
C TYR A 3 7.17 -15.03 -0.58
N HIS A 4 7.83 -16.01 -0.08
CA HIS A 4 7.39 -16.67 1.14
C HIS A 4 7.72 -15.86 2.36
N GLU A 5 8.55 -14.89 2.21
CA GLU A 5 8.95 -14.10 3.34
C GLU A 5 7.81 -13.25 3.84
N THR A 6 7.53 -13.33 5.12
CA THR A 6 6.45 -12.58 5.72
C THR A 6 6.91 -11.37 6.49
N LYS A 7 8.20 -11.15 6.52
CA LYS A 7 8.78 -10.04 7.25
C LYS A 7 8.34 -8.71 6.64
N ALA A 8 7.80 -7.84 7.44
CA ALA A 8 7.36 -6.54 6.97
C ALA A 8 8.52 -5.58 6.87
N VAL A 9 8.50 -4.78 5.82
CA VAL A 9 9.50 -3.74 5.63
C VAL A 9 8.81 -2.39 5.76
N LYS A 10 9.33 -1.55 6.65
CA LYS A 10 8.74 -0.25 6.87
C LYS A 10 9.18 0.71 5.78
N LYS A 11 8.23 1.41 5.21
CA LYS A 11 8.51 2.40 4.19
C LYS A 11 7.80 3.70 4.50
N THR A 12 8.48 4.79 4.24
CA THR A 12 7.91 6.11 4.40
C THR A 12 7.59 6.68 3.02
N LEU A 13 6.33 6.97 2.79
CA LEU A 13 5.88 7.44 1.49
C LEU A 13 5.18 8.78 1.63
N THR A 14 5.18 9.53 0.54
CA THR A 14 4.55 10.84 0.51
C THR A 14 3.37 10.81 -0.44
N ILE A 15 2.23 11.29 0.03
CA ILE A 15 1.05 11.42 -0.83
C ILE A 15 0.47 12.82 -0.65
N PRO A 16 -0.32 13.29 -1.63
CA PRO A 16 -0.97 14.58 -1.48
C PRO A 16 -1.89 14.61 -0.26
N SER A 17 -1.95 15.74 0.40
CA SER A 17 -2.73 15.82 1.62
C SER A 17 -4.22 15.57 1.39
N TRP A 18 -4.75 16.01 0.26
CA TRP A 18 -6.18 15.79 -0.01
C TRP A 18 -6.49 14.29 -0.13
N LEU A 19 -5.56 13.55 -0.71
CA LEU A 19 -5.74 12.11 -0.85
C LEU A 19 -5.67 11.44 0.51
N ASN A 20 -4.75 11.87 1.32
CA ASN A 20 -4.61 11.35 2.67
C ASN A 20 -5.88 11.58 3.48
N ASP A 21 -6.42 12.80 3.41
CA ASP A 21 -7.61 13.14 4.16
C ASP A 21 -8.81 12.30 3.72
N ARG A 22 -8.95 12.10 2.43
CA ARG A 22 -10.05 11.30 1.91
C ARG A 22 -9.96 9.86 2.33
N ALA A 23 -8.76 9.31 2.29
CA ALA A 23 -8.56 7.93 2.67
C ALA A 23 -8.85 7.72 4.15
N ILE A 24 -8.44 8.66 4.97
CA ILE A 24 -8.71 8.57 6.40
C ILE A 24 -10.22 8.63 6.66
N ALA A 25 -10.90 9.53 5.96
CA ALA A 25 -12.34 9.67 6.12
C ALA A 25 -13.08 8.40 5.75
N ARG A 26 -12.53 7.62 4.85
CA ARG A 26 -13.13 6.37 4.42
C ARG A 26 -12.68 5.18 5.27
N GLY A 27 -11.78 5.40 6.19
CA GLY A 27 -11.27 4.32 7.03
C GLY A 27 -10.42 3.32 6.27
N ILE A 28 -9.73 3.77 5.26
CA ILE A 28 -8.93 2.90 4.43
C ILE A 28 -7.65 2.51 5.16
N ASN A 29 -7.31 1.22 5.09
CA ASN A 29 -6.06 0.72 5.63
C ASN A 29 -4.97 0.95 4.60
N PHE A 30 -4.10 1.92 4.85
CA PHE A 30 -3.07 2.30 3.90
C PHE A 30 -2.11 1.16 3.59
N SER A 31 -1.72 0.44 4.62
CA SER A 31 -0.78 -0.64 4.47
C SER A 31 -1.31 -1.72 3.54
N GLN A 32 -2.52 -2.13 3.78
CA GLN A 32 -3.13 -3.17 2.97
C GLN A 32 -3.38 -2.71 1.55
N THR A 33 -3.85 -1.48 1.42
CA THR A 33 -4.12 -0.94 0.09
C THR A 33 -2.85 -0.85 -0.73
N LEU A 34 -1.76 -0.46 -0.09
CA LEU A 34 -0.48 -0.39 -0.78
C LEU A 34 -0.04 -1.77 -1.27
N GLN A 35 -0.18 -2.77 -0.42
CA GLN A 35 0.20 -4.13 -0.80
C GLN A 35 -0.62 -4.62 -1.99
N GLU A 36 -1.92 -4.37 -1.96
CA GLU A 36 -2.78 -4.78 -3.05
C GLU A 36 -2.41 -4.09 -4.35
N ALA A 37 -2.13 -2.81 -4.27
CA ALA A 37 -1.76 -2.05 -5.45
C ALA A 37 -0.45 -2.55 -6.05
N LEU A 38 0.51 -2.86 -5.19
CA LEU A 38 1.79 -3.37 -5.66
C LEU A 38 1.65 -4.74 -6.29
N ILE A 39 0.83 -5.59 -5.70
CA ILE A 39 0.60 -6.90 -6.26
C ILE A 39 0.00 -6.78 -7.65
N GLN A 40 -0.95 -5.90 -7.81
CA GLN A 40 -1.58 -5.69 -9.11
C GLN A 40 -0.59 -5.18 -10.14
N LYS A 41 0.26 -4.27 -9.74
CA LYS A 41 1.28 -3.74 -10.65
C LYS A 41 2.24 -4.81 -11.11
N LEU A 42 2.60 -5.71 -10.23
CA LEU A 42 3.52 -6.77 -10.59
C LEU A 42 2.88 -7.77 -11.52
N GLN A 43 1.59 -8.01 -11.37
CA GLN A 43 0.89 -8.96 -12.22
C GLN A 43 0.40 -8.32 -13.49
N GLY A 44 -0.08 -7.14 -13.37
CA GLY A 44 -0.85 -6.56 -14.41
C GLY A 44 -0.04 -5.97 -15.51
N ASN A 45 1.14 -5.79 -15.29
CA ASN A 45 1.99 -5.22 -16.28
C ASN A 45 2.61 -4.04 -15.79
#